data_d4cc3f823d56c10469a9c7b0f08b3716
#
_entry.id   d4cc3f823d56c10469a9c7b0f08b3716
#
_cell.length_a   1.000
_cell.length_b   1.000
_cell.length_c   1.000
_cell.angle_alpha   90.00
_cell.angle_beta   90.00
_cell.angle_gamma   90.00
#
_symmetry.space_group_name_H-M   'P 1'
#
loop_
_entity.id
_entity.type
_entity.pdbx_description
1 polymer ?
#
loop_
_entity_poly.entity_id
_entity_poly.type
_entity_poly.pdbx_seq_one_letter_code
_entity_poly.pdbx_strand_id
1 'polypeptide(L)'
;MAEVNERKGTLLVASPQNYLAVIKVVGIGGGGVNAVNRMIEEGLKGVEFIAINTDAQALLMSDADVKLDVGRELTRGLGAGANPEVGCKAAQDHREEIEEVIKGADMVFVTAGEGGGTGTGGAPVVASVARSLGALTIGVVTRPFGFEGKRRIVQAEAGIEKLRGEVDTLIVIPNDRLLSISDRQVSVLDAFKQADQVLLSGVQGITDLITTPGLINLDFADVKSVMSGAGSEIGRAHV
;
A
#
# COMPACT_ATOMS: atom_id res chain seq x y z
N MET A 1 -21.75 -63.41 29.94
CA MET A 1 -21.89 -61.97 30.24
C MET A 1 -20.60 -61.28 29.76
N ALA A 2 -20.65 -60.65 28.61
CA ALA A 2 -19.53 -59.90 28.04
C ALA A 2 -19.88 -58.43 28.15
N GLU A 3 -19.05 -57.68 28.92
CA GLU A 3 -19.16 -56.25 29.04
C GLU A 3 -18.65 -55.58 27.78
N VAL A 4 -19.55 -54.84 27.13
CA VAL A 4 -19.25 -53.97 25.99
C VAL A 4 -18.73 -52.64 26.55
N ASN A 5 -17.44 -52.42 26.40
CA ASN A 5 -16.77 -51.17 26.80
C ASN A 5 -16.87 -50.20 25.62
N GLU A 6 -17.92 -49.34 25.62
CA GLU A 6 -18.07 -48.22 24.68
C GLU A 6 -17.03 -47.11 25.01
N ARG A 7 -15.94 -47.06 24.25
CA ARG A 7 -15.04 -45.93 24.23
C ARG A 7 -15.70 -44.78 23.48
N LYS A 8 -16.26 -43.84 24.19
CA LYS A 8 -16.66 -42.54 23.64
C LYS A 8 -15.43 -41.83 23.11
N GLY A 9 -15.25 -41.84 21.79
CA GLY A 9 -14.24 -40.99 21.13
C GLY A 9 -14.63 -39.53 21.30
N THR A 10 -13.91 -38.82 22.17
CA THR A 10 -14.01 -37.36 22.25
C THR A 10 -13.41 -36.80 20.97
N LEU A 11 -14.24 -36.32 20.06
CA LEU A 11 -13.79 -35.48 18.95
C LEU A 11 -13.20 -34.21 19.55
N LEU A 12 -11.88 -34.13 19.54
CA LEU A 12 -11.20 -32.88 19.80
C LEU A 12 -11.51 -31.94 18.61
N VAL A 13 -12.55 -31.16 18.75
CA VAL A 13 -12.79 -30.01 17.88
C VAL A 13 -11.65 -29.04 18.21
N ALA A 14 -10.64 -28.99 17.35
CA ALA A 14 -9.64 -27.93 17.42
C ALA A 14 -10.40 -26.61 17.41
N SER A 15 -10.22 -25.79 18.44
CA SER A 15 -10.74 -24.42 18.46
C SER A 15 -10.30 -23.77 17.14
N PRO A 16 -11.17 -23.11 16.39
CA PRO A 16 -10.75 -22.35 15.24
C PRO A 16 -9.72 -21.34 15.74
N GLN A 17 -8.45 -21.56 15.38
CA GLN A 17 -7.46 -20.50 15.54
C GLN A 17 -7.94 -19.39 14.62
N ASN A 18 -8.41 -18.29 15.20
CA ASN A 18 -8.68 -17.06 14.46
C ASN A 18 -7.35 -16.62 13.86
N TYR A 19 -7.09 -17.10 12.66
CA TYR A 19 -5.94 -16.67 11.88
C TYR A 19 -6.27 -15.28 11.35
N LEU A 20 -5.77 -14.26 12.03
CA LEU A 20 -5.88 -12.89 11.54
C LEU A 20 -4.90 -12.74 10.38
N ALA A 21 -5.40 -12.30 9.23
CA ALA A 21 -4.58 -12.02 8.06
C ALA A 21 -3.51 -10.97 8.42
N VAL A 22 -2.27 -11.24 8.03
CA VAL A 22 -1.15 -10.30 8.21
C VAL A 22 -1.19 -9.29 7.07
N ILE A 23 -1.52 -8.05 7.38
CA ILE A 23 -1.66 -6.95 6.42
C ILE A 23 -0.50 -5.98 6.61
N LYS A 24 0.21 -5.67 5.53
CA LYS A 24 1.28 -4.67 5.54
C LYS A 24 0.95 -3.52 4.59
N VAL A 25 1.24 -2.31 5.03
CA VAL A 25 1.08 -1.09 4.23
C VAL A 25 2.46 -0.52 3.95
N VAL A 26 2.87 -0.55 2.70
CA VAL A 26 4.17 -0.06 2.24
C VAL A 26 3.99 1.30 1.58
N GLY A 27 4.49 2.33 2.23
CA GLY A 27 4.59 3.68 1.65
C GLY A 27 5.96 3.86 1.00
N ILE A 28 5.98 4.11 -0.31
CA ILE A 28 7.24 4.30 -1.03
C ILE A 28 7.36 5.69 -1.65
N GLY A 29 8.54 6.32 -1.46
CA GLY A 29 8.81 7.70 -1.83
C GLY A 29 8.12 8.72 -0.93
N GLY A 30 8.33 10.02 -1.16
CA GLY A 30 7.83 11.07 -0.27
C GLY A 30 6.31 11.04 -0.08
N GLY A 31 5.53 10.93 -1.16
CA GLY A 31 4.07 10.86 -1.07
C GLY A 31 3.57 9.60 -0.34
N GLY A 32 4.18 8.43 -0.61
CA GLY A 32 3.81 7.18 0.07
C GLY A 32 4.14 7.21 1.57
N VAL A 33 5.31 7.74 1.94
CA VAL A 33 5.72 7.89 3.35
C VAL A 33 4.80 8.87 4.09
N ASN A 34 4.42 9.99 3.46
CA ASN A 34 3.47 10.94 4.05
C ASN A 34 2.08 10.30 4.27
N ALA A 35 1.62 9.51 3.30
CA ALA A 35 0.36 8.78 3.43
C ALA A 35 0.42 7.77 4.60
N VAL A 36 1.51 7.02 4.75
CA VAL A 36 1.72 6.11 5.89
C VAL A 36 1.71 6.88 7.21
N ASN A 37 2.44 7.97 7.32
CA ASN A 37 2.43 8.79 8.53
C ASN A 37 1.00 9.28 8.86
N ARG A 38 0.24 9.68 7.83
CA ARG A 38 -1.16 10.08 8.03
C ARG A 38 -2.04 8.94 8.53
N MET A 39 -1.85 7.72 8.02
CA MET A 39 -2.57 6.53 8.48
C MET A 39 -2.28 6.22 9.95
N ILE A 40 -1.02 6.40 10.37
CA ILE A 40 -0.58 6.23 11.77
C ILE A 40 -1.20 7.31 12.67
N GLU A 41 -1.13 8.59 12.27
CA GLU A 41 -1.73 9.72 13.00
C GLU A 41 -3.24 9.54 13.22
N GLU A 42 -3.96 9.05 12.21
CA GLU A 42 -5.40 8.79 12.28
C GLU A 42 -5.75 7.47 12.99
N GLY A 43 -4.75 6.71 13.42
CA GLY A 43 -4.90 5.53 14.26
C GLY A 43 -5.42 4.30 13.53
N LEU A 44 -5.12 4.13 12.23
CA LEU A 44 -5.43 2.90 11.50
C LEU A 44 -4.75 1.71 12.18
N LYS A 45 -5.53 0.67 12.51
CA LYS A 45 -5.08 -0.52 13.26
C LYS A 45 -5.15 -1.78 12.42
N GLY A 46 -4.51 -2.83 12.91
CA GLY A 46 -4.56 -4.16 12.27
C GLY A 46 -3.61 -4.32 11.08
N VAL A 47 -2.70 -3.38 10.89
CA VAL A 47 -1.69 -3.40 9.83
C VAL A 47 -0.30 -3.07 10.39
N GLU A 48 0.74 -3.54 9.70
CA GLU A 48 2.13 -3.14 9.92
C GLU A 48 2.52 -2.09 8.87
N PHE A 49 3.13 -1.00 9.30
CA PHE A 49 3.53 0.09 8.42
C PHE A 49 5.00 0.03 8.05
N ILE A 50 5.29 0.09 6.75
CA ILE A 50 6.63 0.08 6.19
C ILE A 50 6.83 1.35 5.36
N ALA A 51 7.85 2.13 5.68
CA ALA A 51 8.25 3.30 4.91
C ALA A 51 9.53 2.99 4.11
N ILE A 52 9.48 3.16 2.79
CA ILE A 52 10.62 2.98 1.89
C ILE A 52 10.90 4.29 1.17
N ASN A 53 12.13 4.79 1.25
CA ASN A 53 12.49 6.01 0.54
C ASN A 53 13.99 6.03 0.19
N THR A 54 14.36 6.86 -0.78
CA THR A 54 15.73 7.27 -1.10
C THR A 54 16.14 8.57 -0.40
N ASP A 55 15.21 9.20 0.31
CA ASP A 55 15.43 10.38 1.15
C ASP A 55 15.51 9.94 2.61
N ALA A 56 16.73 9.91 3.15
CA ALA A 56 17.00 9.48 4.52
C ALA A 56 16.37 10.40 5.57
N GLN A 57 16.26 11.70 5.27
CA GLN A 57 15.65 12.67 6.20
C GLN A 57 14.15 12.42 6.34
N ALA A 58 13.46 12.19 5.22
CA ALA A 58 12.04 11.85 5.23
C ALA A 58 11.77 10.55 6.02
N LEU A 59 12.65 9.55 5.92
CA LEU A 59 12.55 8.32 6.71
C LEU A 59 12.76 8.53 8.21
N LEU A 60 13.69 9.40 8.60
CA LEU A 60 13.91 9.72 10.01
C LEU A 60 12.67 10.32 10.67
N MET A 61 11.91 11.12 9.91
CA MET A 61 10.69 11.79 10.37
C MET A 61 9.44 10.90 10.31
N SER A 62 9.53 9.71 9.74
CA SER A 62 8.40 8.78 9.66
C SER A 62 8.19 8.05 10.99
N ASP A 63 6.93 7.76 11.32
CA ASP A 63 6.51 6.96 12.47
C ASP A 63 6.23 5.49 12.10
N ALA A 64 6.57 5.06 10.87
CA ALA A 64 6.39 3.68 10.41
C ALA A 64 7.14 2.67 11.29
N ASP A 65 6.55 1.47 11.45
CA ASP A 65 7.14 0.36 12.24
C ASP A 65 8.48 -0.08 11.66
N VAL A 66 8.58 -0.10 10.33
CA VAL A 66 9.79 -0.45 9.59
C VAL A 66 10.15 0.67 8.63
N LYS A 67 11.43 1.04 8.61
CA LYS A 67 11.97 2.08 7.72
C LYS A 67 13.11 1.52 6.90
N LEU A 68 13.02 1.61 5.59
CA LEU A 68 14.00 1.07 4.66
C LEU A 68 14.55 2.19 3.76
N ASP A 69 15.83 2.52 3.96
CA ASP A 69 16.59 3.48 3.14
C ASP A 69 17.17 2.74 1.93
N VAL A 70 16.61 2.98 0.75
CA VAL A 70 17.01 2.33 -0.49
C VAL A 70 17.84 3.26 -1.37
N GLY A 71 18.87 2.71 -2.03
CA GLY A 71 19.67 3.44 -3.00
C GLY A 71 20.57 4.51 -2.40
N ARG A 72 21.04 4.35 -1.17
CA ARG A 72 21.97 5.28 -0.52
C ARG A 72 23.23 5.54 -1.34
N GLU A 73 23.76 4.52 -2.01
CA GLU A 73 24.94 4.65 -2.88
C GLU A 73 24.65 5.49 -4.12
N LEU A 74 23.41 5.42 -4.65
CA LEU A 74 22.97 6.16 -5.83
C LEU A 74 22.61 7.62 -5.50
N THR A 75 21.99 7.86 -4.36
CA THR A 75 21.36 9.15 -4.01
C THR A 75 22.04 9.88 -2.87
N ARG A 76 22.91 9.22 -2.12
CA ARG A 76 23.53 9.72 -0.87
C ARG A 76 22.48 10.12 0.18
N GLY A 77 21.29 9.50 0.13
CA GLY A 77 20.17 9.84 1.02
C GLY A 77 19.46 11.16 0.68
N LEU A 78 19.69 11.74 -0.50
CA LEU A 78 19.12 13.03 -0.92
C LEU A 78 17.90 12.88 -1.84
N GLY A 79 17.40 11.65 -2.00
CA GLY A 79 16.26 11.36 -2.87
C GLY A 79 16.63 11.10 -4.34
N ALA A 80 15.68 10.62 -5.13
CA ALA A 80 15.88 10.22 -6.53
C ALA A 80 15.84 11.41 -7.52
N GLY A 81 15.74 12.64 -7.08
CA GLY A 81 15.76 13.83 -7.93
C GLY A 81 14.64 13.88 -8.98
N ALA A 82 13.45 13.39 -8.66
CA ALA A 82 12.32 13.26 -9.56
C ALA A 82 12.62 12.39 -10.82
N ASN A 83 13.56 11.46 -10.72
CA ASN A 83 13.90 10.52 -11.78
C ASN A 83 13.41 9.10 -11.42
N PRO A 84 12.36 8.57 -12.09
CA PRO A 84 11.84 7.22 -11.83
C PRO A 84 12.83 6.08 -12.08
N GLU A 85 13.79 6.26 -12.99
CA GLU A 85 14.82 5.24 -13.26
C GLU A 85 15.74 5.04 -12.05
N VAL A 86 16.09 6.15 -11.36
CA VAL A 86 16.88 6.10 -10.13
C VAL A 86 16.07 5.42 -9.01
N GLY A 87 14.78 5.75 -8.88
CA GLY A 87 13.89 5.11 -7.90
C GLY A 87 13.72 3.61 -8.15
N CYS A 88 13.55 3.23 -9.41
CA CYS A 88 13.45 1.82 -9.81
C CYS A 88 14.74 1.05 -9.48
N LYS A 89 15.90 1.60 -9.89
CA LYS A 89 17.19 0.98 -9.62
C LYS A 89 17.46 0.87 -8.11
N ALA A 90 17.18 1.91 -7.34
CA ALA A 90 17.32 1.89 -5.89
C ALA A 90 16.49 0.76 -5.24
N ALA A 91 15.24 0.59 -5.67
CA ALA A 91 14.39 -0.49 -5.18
C ALA A 91 14.86 -1.88 -5.64
N GLN A 92 15.36 -2.00 -6.88
CA GLN A 92 15.90 -3.25 -7.40
C GLN A 92 17.18 -3.68 -6.69
N ASP A 93 18.09 -2.76 -6.42
CA ASP A 93 19.36 -3.01 -5.73
C ASP A 93 19.12 -3.45 -4.26
N HIS A 94 17.96 -3.11 -3.67
CA HIS A 94 17.55 -3.49 -2.30
C HIS A 94 16.38 -4.49 -2.27
N ARG A 95 16.25 -5.29 -3.35
CA ARG A 95 15.13 -6.24 -3.48
C ARG A 95 15.07 -7.24 -2.33
N GLU A 96 16.22 -7.72 -1.87
CA GLU A 96 16.31 -8.69 -0.77
C GLU A 96 15.83 -8.11 0.56
N GLU A 97 16.18 -6.86 0.87
CA GLU A 97 15.72 -6.19 2.07
C GLU A 97 14.20 -5.89 2.00
N ILE A 98 13.69 -5.52 0.82
CA ILE A 98 12.26 -5.33 0.58
C ILE A 98 11.52 -6.67 0.78
N GLU A 99 12.06 -7.77 0.27
CA GLU A 99 11.51 -9.11 0.43
C GLU A 99 11.43 -9.50 1.92
N GLU A 100 12.49 -9.26 2.68
CA GLU A 100 12.55 -9.61 4.10
C GLU A 100 11.49 -8.84 4.92
N VAL A 101 11.30 -7.55 4.66
CA VAL A 101 10.31 -6.75 5.39
C VAL A 101 8.85 -7.05 4.98
N ILE A 102 8.62 -7.56 3.77
CA ILE A 102 7.29 -7.95 3.28
C ILE A 102 6.94 -9.40 3.65
N LYS A 103 7.92 -10.25 3.86
CA LYS A 103 7.75 -11.68 4.12
C LYS A 103 6.70 -11.96 5.19
N GLY A 104 5.89 -13.00 4.93
CA GLY A 104 4.83 -13.43 5.83
C GLY A 104 3.55 -12.61 5.76
N ALA A 105 3.46 -11.60 4.88
CA ALA A 105 2.22 -10.88 4.65
C ALA A 105 1.24 -11.73 3.81
N ASP A 106 -0.03 -11.74 4.21
CA ASP A 106 -1.14 -12.27 3.41
C ASP A 106 -1.63 -11.24 2.39
N MET A 107 -1.53 -9.95 2.76
CA MET A 107 -1.94 -8.82 1.94
C MET A 107 -0.93 -7.67 2.07
N VAL A 108 -0.64 -7.02 0.95
CA VAL A 108 0.24 -5.86 0.89
C VAL A 108 -0.43 -4.73 0.14
N PHE A 109 -0.57 -3.58 0.80
CA PHE A 109 -0.88 -2.33 0.15
C PHE A 109 0.42 -1.63 -0.25
N VAL A 110 0.52 -1.24 -1.52
CA VAL A 110 1.61 -0.40 -2.02
C VAL A 110 1.05 0.99 -2.29
N THR A 111 1.45 1.96 -1.46
CA THR A 111 0.99 3.35 -1.59
C THR A 111 2.11 4.28 -2.03
N ALA A 112 1.81 5.11 -3.02
CA ALA A 112 2.76 6.07 -3.58
C ALA A 112 2.05 7.29 -4.16
N GLY A 113 2.75 8.43 -4.15
CA GLY A 113 2.41 9.56 -5.01
C GLY A 113 3.16 9.42 -6.33
N GLU A 114 2.42 9.22 -7.41
CA GLU A 114 3.00 9.05 -8.75
C GLU A 114 3.46 10.38 -9.36
N GLY A 115 4.44 10.33 -10.24
CA GLY A 115 5.04 11.51 -10.87
C GLY A 115 6.35 11.97 -10.26
N GLY A 116 6.74 11.42 -9.09
CA GLY A 116 8.06 11.61 -8.48
C GLY A 116 9.08 10.59 -8.99
N GLY A 117 10.23 10.54 -8.33
CA GLY A 117 11.31 9.57 -8.66
C GLY A 117 11.11 8.24 -7.94
N THR A 118 11.23 8.26 -6.61
CA THR A 118 11.26 7.05 -5.79
C THR A 118 9.93 6.28 -5.82
N GLY A 119 8.79 6.97 -5.61
CA GLY A 119 7.47 6.34 -5.64
C GLY A 119 7.17 5.72 -7.00
N THR A 120 7.24 6.51 -8.06
CA THR A 120 6.93 6.11 -9.43
C THR A 120 7.80 4.96 -9.95
N GLY A 121 9.10 5.00 -9.63
CA GLY A 121 10.05 3.97 -10.07
C GLY A 121 10.04 2.73 -9.18
N GLY A 122 9.90 2.90 -7.88
CA GLY A 122 10.04 1.83 -6.90
C GLY A 122 8.75 1.06 -6.61
N ALA A 123 7.57 1.69 -6.71
CA ALA A 123 6.30 1.02 -6.40
C ALA A 123 6.08 -0.26 -7.23
N PRO A 124 6.36 -0.30 -8.56
CA PRO A 124 6.26 -1.54 -9.31
C PRO A 124 7.20 -2.65 -8.79
N VAL A 125 8.39 -2.29 -8.33
CA VAL A 125 9.37 -3.26 -7.79
C VAL A 125 8.85 -3.85 -6.48
N VAL A 126 8.38 -3.01 -5.57
CA VAL A 126 7.76 -3.44 -4.29
C VAL A 126 6.57 -4.36 -4.55
N ALA A 127 5.69 -3.98 -5.47
CA ALA A 127 4.52 -4.77 -5.84
C ALA A 127 4.92 -6.14 -6.42
N SER A 128 5.92 -6.18 -7.29
CA SER A 128 6.47 -7.42 -7.87
C SER A 128 7.01 -8.35 -6.79
N VAL A 129 7.72 -7.80 -5.78
CA VAL A 129 8.20 -8.57 -4.62
C VAL A 129 7.02 -9.14 -3.83
N ALA A 130 6.03 -8.33 -3.47
CA ALA A 130 4.86 -8.76 -2.71
C ALA A 130 4.11 -9.90 -3.42
N ARG A 131 3.87 -9.77 -4.73
CA ARG A 131 3.25 -10.83 -5.54
C ARG A 131 4.09 -12.10 -5.59
N SER A 132 5.41 -11.98 -5.73
CA SER A 132 6.29 -13.15 -5.77
C SER A 132 6.27 -13.96 -4.47
N LEU A 133 5.96 -13.30 -3.34
CA LEU A 133 5.76 -13.93 -2.02
C LEU A 133 4.35 -14.51 -1.84
N GLY A 134 3.45 -14.37 -2.82
CA GLY A 134 2.08 -14.89 -2.77
C GLY A 134 1.08 -14.01 -2.00
N ALA A 135 1.49 -12.80 -1.60
CA ALA A 135 0.60 -11.85 -0.96
C ALA A 135 -0.40 -11.26 -1.96
N LEU A 136 -1.65 -11.06 -1.54
CA LEU A 136 -2.60 -10.25 -2.29
C LEU A 136 -2.08 -8.82 -2.33
N THR A 137 -1.78 -8.30 -3.53
CA THR A 137 -1.10 -7.02 -3.70
C THR A 137 -2.02 -5.97 -4.29
N ILE A 138 -2.23 -4.88 -3.54
CA ILE A 138 -3.12 -3.79 -3.92
C ILE A 138 -2.32 -2.49 -4.01
N GLY A 139 -2.34 -1.86 -5.19
CA GLY A 139 -1.81 -0.53 -5.39
C GLY A 139 -2.85 0.53 -5.05
N VAL A 140 -2.50 1.50 -4.20
CA VAL A 140 -3.34 2.68 -3.92
C VAL A 140 -2.49 3.91 -4.12
N VAL A 141 -2.64 4.58 -5.25
CA VAL A 141 -1.72 5.63 -5.67
C VAL A 141 -2.46 6.89 -6.12
N THR A 142 -1.78 8.03 -6.04
CA THR A 142 -2.32 9.30 -6.52
C THR A 142 -1.67 9.74 -7.82
N ARG A 143 -2.47 10.37 -8.70
CA ARG A 143 -1.96 11.19 -9.80
C ARG A 143 -1.63 12.58 -9.30
N PRO A 144 -0.54 13.22 -9.79
CA PRO A 144 -0.19 14.56 -9.37
C PRO A 144 -1.27 15.58 -9.73
N PHE A 145 -1.30 16.68 -8.99
CA PHE A 145 -2.09 17.85 -9.35
C PHE A 145 -1.59 18.49 -10.65
N GLY A 146 -2.48 19.10 -11.41
CA GLY A 146 -2.13 19.80 -12.66
C GLY A 146 -1.08 20.91 -12.46
N PHE A 147 -1.10 21.58 -11.29
CA PHE A 147 -0.12 22.62 -10.97
C PHE A 147 1.31 22.08 -10.69
N GLU A 148 1.46 20.78 -10.46
CA GLU A 148 2.79 20.17 -10.28
C GLU A 148 3.57 20.05 -11.60
N GLY A 149 2.90 20.24 -12.72
CA GLY A 149 3.50 20.35 -14.03
C GLY A 149 3.39 19.11 -14.91
N LYS A 150 3.41 19.35 -16.23
CA LYS A 150 3.20 18.31 -17.26
C LYS A 150 4.20 17.16 -17.19
N ARG A 151 5.43 17.43 -16.81
CA ARG A 151 6.48 16.39 -16.68
C ARG A 151 6.06 15.35 -15.65
N ARG A 152 5.57 15.78 -14.48
CA ARG A 152 5.12 14.86 -13.43
C ARG A 152 3.92 14.04 -13.87
N ILE A 153 2.98 14.65 -14.58
CA ILE A 153 1.80 13.94 -15.12
C ILE A 153 2.24 12.81 -16.07
N VAL A 154 3.13 13.09 -17.02
CA VAL A 154 3.62 12.08 -17.97
C VAL A 154 4.38 10.95 -17.25
N GLN A 155 5.22 11.30 -16.28
CA GLN A 155 5.93 10.30 -15.47
C GLN A 155 4.94 9.45 -14.64
N ALA A 156 3.91 10.05 -14.09
CA ALA A 156 2.87 9.34 -13.32
C ALA A 156 2.13 8.31 -14.19
N GLU A 157 1.71 8.68 -15.39
CA GLU A 157 1.01 7.74 -16.28
C GLU A 157 1.89 6.54 -16.64
N ALA A 158 3.18 6.78 -16.93
CA ALA A 158 4.12 5.70 -17.22
C ALA A 158 4.37 4.78 -16.00
N GLY A 159 4.43 5.35 -14.79
CA GLY A 159 4.56 4.60 -13.54
C GLY A 159 3.32 3.77 -13.21
N ILE A 160 2.14 4.37 -13.32
CA ILE A 160 0.85 3.72 -13.11
C ILE A 160 0.68 2.52 -14.06
N GLU A 161 1.07 2.67 -15.32
CA GLU A 161 0.98 1.56 -16.29
C GLU A 161 1.91 0.40 -15.92
N LYS A 162 3.14 0.68 -15.45
CA LYS A 162 4.04 -0.35 -14.96
C LYS A 162 3.50 -1.03 -13.69
N LEU A 163 3.01 -0.23 -12.75
CA LEU A 163 2.44 -0.74 -11.50
C LEU A 163 1.22 -1.64 -11.74
N ARG A 164 0.40 -1.30 -12.73
CA ARG A 164 -0.78 -2.09 -13.13
C ARG A 164 -0.45 -3.54 -13.45
N GLY A 165 0.70 -3.79 -14.08
CA GLY A 165 1.18 -5.14 -14.39
C GLY A 165 1.63 -5.95 -13.17
N GLU A 166 1.91 -5.28 -12.05
CA GLU A 166 2.54 -5.87 -10.87
C GLU A 166 1.59 -6.01 -9.66
N VAL A 167 0.35 -5.54 -9.76
CA VAL A 167 -0.66 -5.64 -8.68
C VAL A 167 -1.86 -6.48 -9.09
N ASP A 168 -2.57 -7.01 -8.11
CA ASP A 168 -3.85 -7.72 -8.31
C ASP A 168 -4.99 -6.72 -8.51
N THR A 169 -4.96 -5.60 -7.77
CA THR A 169 -5.92 -4.49 -7.89
C THR A 169 -5.16 -3.17 -7.82
N LEU A 170 -5.54 -2.22 -8.67
CA LEU A 170 -4.97 -0.87 -8.68
C LEU A 170 -6.04 0.18 -8.53
N ILE A 171 -5.93 0.97 -7.46
CA ILE A 171 -6.77 2.14 -7.20
C ILE A 171 -5.96 3.39 -7.51
N VAL A 172 -6.42 4.19 -8.46
CA VAL A 172 -5.76 5.44 -8.86
C VAL A 172 -6.63 6.63 -8.52
N ILE A 173 -6.10 7.53 -7.69
CA ILE A 173 -6.79 8.71 -7.19
C ILE A 173 -6.30 9.93 -7.97
N PRO A 174 -7.14 10.58 -8.82
CA PRO A 174 -6.75 11.79 -9.51
C PRO A 174 -6.86 13.00 -8.58
N ASN A 175 -5.71 13.55 -8.13
CA ASN A 175 -5.66 14.65 -7.16
C ASN A 175 -6.46 15.88 -7.59
N ASP A 176 -6.51 16.20 -8.89
CA ASP A 176 -7.31 17.34 -9.39
C ASP A 176 -8.80 17.22 -9.06
N ARG A 177 -9.33 16.01 -8.88
CA ARG A 177 -10.72 15.81 -8.46
C ARG A 177 -10.96 16.28 -7.04
N LEU A 178 -9.97 16.20 -6.17
CA LEU A 178 -10.07 16.66 -4.78
C LEU A 178 -10.27 18.18 -4.72
N LEU A 179 -9.61 18.92 -5.62
CA LEU A 179 -9.80 20.37 -5.74
C LEU A 179 -11.20 20.75 -6.23
N SER A 180 -11.80 19.93 -7.09
CA SER A 180 -13.13 20.22 -7.66
C SER A 180 -14.28 19.99 -6.69
N ILE A 181 -14.05 19.19 -5.63
CA ILE A 181 -15.06 18.88 -4.59
C ILE A 181 -15.02 19.92 -3.45
N SER A 182 -13.93 20.69 -3.37
CA SER A 182 -13.75 21.68 -2.31
C SER A 182 -14.39 23.02 -2.68
N ASP A 183 -15.41 23.44 -1.94
CA ASP A 183 -16.11 24.74 -2.10
C ASP A 183 -15.28 25.97 -1.66
N ARG A 184 -14.03 25.77 -1.24
CA ARG A 184 -13.17 26.82 -0.66
C ARG A 184 -11.86 26.94 -1.43
N GLN A 185 -11.25 28.12 -1.35
CA GLN A 185 -9.86 28.29 -1.74
C GLN A 185 -8.98 27.42 -0.83
N VAL A 186 -8.52 26.28 -1.36
CA VAL A 186 -7.68 25.34 -0.65
C VAL A 186 -6.22 25.74 -0.83
N SER A 187 -5.44 25.78 0.25
CA SER A 187 -4.00 25.97 0.14
C SER A 187 -3.36 24.75 -0.51
N VAL A 188 -2.19 24.93 -1.13
CA VAL A 188 -1.42 23.83 -1.71
C VAL A 188 -1.12 22.75 -0.66
N LEU A 189 -0.79 23.16 0.56
CA LEU A 189 -0.53 22.22 1.67
C LEU A 189 -1.77 21.41 2.03
N ASP A 190 -2.93 22.05 2.11
CA ASP A 190 -4.19 21.36 2.44
C ASP A 190 -4.63 20.43 1.31
N ALA A 191 -4.35 20.78 0.05
CA ALA A 191 -4.59 19.90 -1.09
C ALA A 191 -3.80 18.58 -0.97
N PHE A 192 -2.52 18.65 -0.60
CA PHE A 192 -1.70 17.45 -0.35
C PHE A 192 -2.21 16.64 0.84
N LYS A 193 -2.60 17.28 1.95
CA LYS A 193 -3.23 16.59 3.09
C LYS A 193 -4.51 15.86 2.70
N GLN A 194 -5.33 16.45 1.82
CA GLN A 194 -6.53 15.79 1.30
C GLN A 194 -6.16 14.56 0.46
N ALA A 195 -5.11 14.61 -0.35
CA ALA A 195 -4.63 13.46 -1.09
C ALA A 195 -4.19 12.32 -0.17
N ASP A 196 -3.43 12.63 0.90
CA ASP A 196 -3.03 11.65 1.91
C ASP A 196 -4.26 11.05 2.63
N GLN A 197 -5.28 11.86 2.92
CA GLN A 197 -6.52 11.41 3.54
C GLN A 197 -7.32 10.44 2.65
N VAL A 198 -7.31 10.64 1.33
CA VAL A 198 -8.00 9.74 0.40
C VAL A 198 -7.23 8.42 0.25
N LEU A 199 -5.87 8.46 0.27
CA LEU A 199 -5.07 7.24 0.32
C LEU A 199 -5.37 6.43 1.59
N LEU A 200 -5.44 7.09 2.75
CA LEU A 200 -5.90 6.46 4.00
C LEU A 200 -7.27 5.80 3.83
N SER A 201 -8.25 6.52 3.29
CA SER A 201 -9.61 6.02 3.13
C SER A 201 -9.67 4.78 2.22
N GLY A 202 -8.83 4.74 1.17
CA GLY A 202 -8.70 3.59 0.28
C GLY A 202 -8.16 2.35 0.98
N VAL A 203 -7.13 2.51 1.81
CA VAL A 203 -6.54 1.42 2.60
C VAL A 203 -7.48 0.98 3.72
N GLN A 204 -8.04 1.94 4.48
CA GLN A 204 -8.91 1.69 5.61
C GLN A 204 -10.18 0.93 5.18
N GLY A 205 -10.84 1.36 4.11
CA GLY A 205 -12.07 0.72 3.65
C GLY A 205 -11.91 -0.76 3.35
N ILE A 206 -10.75 -1.18 2.82
CA ILE A 206 -10.46 -2.59 2.57
C ILE A 206 -10.02 -3.30 3.86
N THR A 207 -9.19 -2.65 4.66
CA THR A 207 -8.70 -3.21 5.93
C THR A 207 -9.85 -3.47 6.91
N ASP A 208 -10.79 -2.54 7.03
CA ASP A 208 -11.95 -2.66 7.92
C ASP A 208 -12.85 -3.86 7.56
N LEU A 209 -12.97 -4.20 6.28
CA LEU A 209 -13.71 -5.38 5.83
C LEU A 209 -13.12 -6.69 6.37
N ILE A 210 -11.79 -6.71 6.59
CA ILE A 210 -11.06 -7.91 7.02
C ILE A 210 -10.91 -7.96 8.54
N THR A 211 -10.67 -6.79 9.17
CA THR A 211 -10.27 -6.71 10.58
C THR A 211 -11.40 -6.41 11.54
N THR A 212 -12.51 -5.83 11.04
CA THR A 212 -13.64 -5.44 11.88
C THR A 212 -14.72 -6.52 11.85
N PRO A 213 -15.06 -7.16 13.00
CA PRO A 213 -16.20 -8.09 13.09
C PRO A 213 -17.48 -7.34 12.76
N GLY A 214 -18.11 -7.68 11.65
CA GLY A 214 -19.34 -7.04 11.16
C GLY A 214 -20.54 -7.99 11.16
N LEU A 215 -21.70 -7.47 10.70
CA LEU A 215 -22.90 -8.25 10.45
C LEU A 215 -22.73 -9.30 9.33
N ILE A 216 -21.71 -9.11 8.47
CA ILE A 216 -21.30 -10.04 7.42
C ILE A 216 -19.84 -10.35 7.70
N ASN A 217 -19.54 -11.58 8.11
CA ASN A 217 -18.18 -12.08 8.24
C ASN A 217 -17.67 -12.42 6.83
N LEU A 218 -16.91 -11.48 6.25
CA LEU A 218 -16.07 -11.79 5.08
C LEU A 218 -14.77 -12.37 5.61
N ASP A 219 -14.44 -13.59 5.24
CA ASP A 219 -13.12 -14.11 5.52
C ASP A 219 -12.09 -13.56 4.51
N PHE A 220 -10.81 -13.65 4.85
CA PHE A 220 -9.76 -13.17 3.95
C PHE A 220 -9.76 -13.88 2.59
N ALA A 221 -10.19 -15.14 2.53
CA ALA A 221 -10.27 -15.92 1.30
C ALA A 221 -11.31 -15.35 0.33
N ASP A 222 -12.44 -14.86 0.85
CA ASP A 222 -13.47 -14.17 0.07
C ASP A 222 -12.93 -12.87 -0.53
N VAL A 223 -12.27 -12.04 0.29
CA VAL A 223 -11.64 -10.80 -0.18
C VAL A 223 -10.58 -11.11 -1.26
N LYS A 224 -9.73 -12.10 -1.02
CA LYS A 224 -8.71 -12.54 -1.97
C LYS A 224 -9.33 -13.01 -3.28
N SER A 225 -10.41 -13.78 -3.24
CA SER A 225 -11.10 -14.29 -4.43
C SER A 225 -11.68 -13.17 -5.31
N VAL A 226 -12.25 -12.12 -4.69
CA VAL A 226 -12.85 -10.99 -5.40
C VAL A 226 -11.77 -10.05 -5.95
N MET A 227 -10.69 -9.81 -5.22
CA MET A 227 -9.67 -8.82 -5.58
C MET A 227 -8.52 -9.39 -6.41
N SER A 228 -8.30 -10.71 -6.39
CA SER A 228 -7.30 -11.36 -7.24
C SER A 228 -7.71 -11.27 -8.70
N GLY A 229 -6.92 -10.52 -9.50
CA GLY A 229 -7.17 -10.37 -10.93
C GLY A 229 -8.34 -9.46 -11.29
N ALA A 230 -8.88 -8.70 -10.34
CA ALA A 230 -9.96 -7.73 -10.59
C ALA A 230 -9.56 -6.59 -11.56
N GLY A 231 -8.28 -6.46 -11.86
CA GLY A 231 -7.75 -5.45 -12.77
C GLY A 231 -7.69 -4.06 -12.12
N SER A 232 -7.58 -3.03 -12.96
CA SER A 232 -7.51 -1.67 -12.47
C SER A 232 -8.90 -1.02 -12.48
N GLU A 233 -9.40 -0.68 -11.30
CA GLU A 233 -10.49 0.27 -11.19
C GLU A 233 -9.93 1.69 -11.14
N ILE A 234 -10.33 2.53 -12.10
CA ILE A 234 -10.20 3.97 -11.95
C ILE A 234 -11.33 4.35 -11.01
N GLY A 235 -10.99 4.80 -9.79
CA GLY A 235 -11.97 5.29 -8.84
C GLY A 235 -12.81 6.41 -9.48
N ARG A 236 -13.95 6.06 -10.05
CA ARG A 236 -14.98 7.03 -10.39
C ARG A 236 -15.69 7.33 -9.09
N ALA A 237 -15.33 8.46 -8.46
CA ALA A 237 -16.23 9.07 -7.49
C ALA A 237 -17.53 9.40 -8.25
N HIS A 238 -18.55 8.58 -8.08
CA HIS A 238 -19.91 8.99 -8.38
C HIS A 238 -20.34 9.98 -7.31
N VAL A 239 -20.50 11.22 -7.71
CA VAL A 239 -21.24 12.23 -6.96
C VAL A 239 -22.72 11.90 -7.11
#